data_b79d19d8081810f2249ab5dca07f1b8d
#
_entry.id   b79d19d8081810f2249ab5dca07f1b8d
#
_cell.length_a   1.000
_cell.length_b   1.000
_cell.length_c   1.000
_cell.angle_alpha   90.00
_cell.angle_beta   90.00
_cell.angle_gamma   90.00
#
_symmetry.space_group_name_H-M   'P 1'
#
loop_
_entity.id
_entity.type
_entity.pdbx_description
1 polymer ?
#
loop_
_entity_poly.entity_id
_entity_poly.type
_entity_poly.pdbx_seq_one_letter_code
_entity_poly.pdbx_strand_id
1 'polypeptide(L)'
;MSRSALRISGDAINRNNFDEFLMTDDVLSVLLDPIYLRLQDVAVPVGAAGSEYILFFSYTDGHTRARVETFRGQKLADAWRRGTARLRKVAARNPDAIHWLRIDIVDEMRQNDWGTLKRQLTQVKRNYCRQGISLDPNCRHAFLETEINANAMFYGGPKYPHCVVNEKNFRRYARLRHGLAGVDFEDATPVWMFSTRGFFVDQGRPGPVHEIAGPGRSAGRRIVEMLDEDTLSALIESSSTFLAGQVGEDGRFIYGWHPCFDREIQAYNGLRHASTTYAMIEAWEVTKSEALWAAIERSLAWLCREAIRTIALPDGTEAAFLVDVGNEIKLGANAVAILAFTRHAVVTGCRDHLPLLEKLALGVQYMQRSRDGSFVHVLNYPDLTLKEAFRTIYYEGEAAFGLMRLYSLTRDERWLETVVKAFRHFIAKEHWKHNDHWLSYCVNELTRYRPEERYFRFGIQNVRDYLDFVLNRITTFPTLLELMMAAQAMLERIGKMPDMRHLLDEVDLPKFHRALHFRARYLLNGYFWPEMAMFYANPQRIVGSFFIRHHAFRVRIDDVEHYLSGLIAYRNSLLVRLGEKNNDSTK
;
A
#
# COMPACT_ATOMS: atom_id res chain seq x y z
N MET A 1 6.92 -30.19 -63.67
CA MET A 1 7.34 -28.83 -63.34
C MET A 1 7.36 -28.66 -61.84
N SER A 2 8.55 -28.64 -61.31
CA SER A 2 8.93 -28.65 -59.90
C SER A 2 8.67 -27.30 -59.25
N ARG A 3 8.04 -27.30 -58.06
CA ARG A 3 8.14 -26.19 -57.09
C ARG A 3 8.70 -26.73 -55.78
N SER A 4 9.99 -26.47 -55.60
CA SER A 4 10.70 -26.70 -54.36
C SER A 4 10.20 -25.74 -53.26
N ALA A 5 9.72 -26.28 -52.16
CA ALA A 5 9.44 -25.54 -50.92
C ALA A 5 10.74 -25.52 -50.08
N LEU A 6 11.28 -24.34 -49.86
CA LEU A 6 12.33 -24.11 -48.85
C LEU A 6 11.71 -24.29 -47.45
N ARG A 7 12.18 -25.31 -46.76
CA ARG A 7 12.02 -25.42 -45.30
C ARG A 7 13.03 -24.46 -44.63
N ILE A 8 12.56 -23.43 -44.00
CA ILE A 8 13.37 -22.65 -43.05
C ILE A 8 13.35 -23.45 -41.75
N SER A 9 14.48 -24.03 -41.39
CA SER A 9 14.72 -24.64 -40.08
C SER A 9 14.72 -23.53 -39.03
N GLY A 10 13.75 -23.58 -38.11
CA GLY A 10 13.78 -22.76 -36.94
C GLY A 10 14.88 -23.23 -35.99
N ASP A 11 16.00 -22.54 -36.03
CA ASP A 11 17.00 -22.67 -34.98
C ASP A 11 16.39 -22.20 -33.66
N ALA A 12 16.27 -23.15 -32.72
CA ALA A 12 15.95 -22.88 -31.34
C ALA A 12 17.02 -21.93 -30.78
N ILE A 13 16.65 -20.67 -30.57
CA ILE A 13 17.47 -19.71 -29.85
C ILE A 13 17.67 -20.30 -28.46
N ASN A 14 18.86 -20.78 -28.23
CA ASN A 14 19.31 -21.40 -27.00
C ASN A 14 19.23 -20.37 -25.86
N ARG A 15 18.22 -20.49 -24.98
CA ARG A 15 18.01 -19.63 -23.81
C ARG A 15 19.14 -19.71 -22.78
N ASN A 16 20.11 -20.59 -22.98
CA ASN A 16 21.24 -20.77 -22.06
C ASN A 16 22.43 -19.80 -22.30
N ASN A 17 22.38 -18.91 -23.28
CA ASN A 17 23.46 -17.94 -23.52
C ASN A 17 23.19 -16.55 -22.88
N PHE A 18 22.13 -16.36 -22.10
CA PHE A 18 21.92 -15.13 -21.34
C PHE A 18 22.51 -15.17 -19.92
N ASP A 19 22.92 -16.34 -19.43
CA ASP A 19 23.39 -16.54 -18.05
C ASP A 19 24.91 -16.36 -17.85
N GLU A 20 25.66 -15.98 -18.88
CA GLU A 20 27.11 -15.69 -18.78
C GLU A 20 27.47 -14.23 -19.08
N PHE A 21 26.60 -13.27 -18.79
CA PHE A 21 27.04 -11.88 -18.69
C PHE A 21 27.68 -11.68 -17.32
N LEU A 22 28.94 -12.08 -17.22
CA LEU A 22 29.84 -11.58 -16.17
C LEU A 22 29.68 -10.05 -16.11
N MET A 23 29.37 -9.49 -14.93
CA MET A 23 29.42 -8.04 -14.72
C MET A 23 30.83 -7.57 -15.03
N THR A 24 31.07 -7.24 -16.28
CA THR A 24 32.32 -6.64 -16.75
C THR A 24 32.38 -5.20 -16.19
N ASP A 25 33.56 -4.62 -16.16
CA ASP A 25 33.75 -3.21 -15.81
C ASP A 25 32.84 -2.30 -16.63
N ASP A 26 32.49 -2.68 -17.86
CA ASP A 26 31.56 -1.96 -18.73
C ASP A 26 30.13 -1.93 -18.20
N VAL A 27 29.58 -3.06 -17.72
CA VAL A 27 28.20 -3.11 -17.20
C VAL A 27 28.06 -2.29 -15.93
N LEU A 28 29.01 -2.37 -15.02
CA LEU A 28 28.99 -1.58 -13.79
C LEU A 28 29.18 -0.08 -14.09
N SER A 29 29.98 0.26 -15.09
CA SER A 29 30.17 1.65 -15.52
C SER A 29 28.89 2.25 -16.10
N VAL A 30 28.13 1.49 -16.89
CA VAL A 30 26.80 1.90 -17.41
C VAL A 30 25.83 2.28 -16.27
N LEU A 31 25.89 1.58 -15.15
CA LEU A 31 25.05 1.90 -13.98
C LEU A 31 25.58 3.10 -13.18
N LEU A 32 26.91 3.23 -13.07
CA LEU A 32 27.55 4.21 -12.19
C LEU A 32 27.70 5.61 -12.82
N ASP A 33 28.00 5.69 -14.11
CA ASP A 33 28.27 6.97 -14.77
C ASP A 33 27.08 7.93 -14.74
N PRO A 34 25.83 7.50 -14.99
CA PRO A 34 24.67 8.38 -14.87
C PRO A 34 24.42 8.85 -13.42
N ILE A 35 24.74 8.01 -12.42
CA ILE A 35 24.63 8.40 -11.00
C ILE A 35 25.67 9.48 -10.70
N TYR A 36 26.92 9.32 -11.17
CA TYR A 36 27.99 10.29 -10.93
C TYR A 36 27.66 11.66 -11.50
N LEU A 37 27.14 11.73 -12.72
CA LEU A 37 26.70 12.99 -13.33
C LEU A 37 25.64 13.68 -12.46
N ARG A 38 24.63 12.97 -11.99
CA ARG A 38 23.59 13.50 -11.11
C ARG A 38 24.14 13.94 -9.75
N LEU A 39 25.12 13.21 -9.20
CA LEU A 39 25.77 13.57 -7.94
C LEU A 39 26.53 14.90 -8.05
N GLN A 40 27.17 15.19 -9.19
CA GLN A 40 27.89 16.44 -9.41
C GLN A 40 26.99 17.67 -9.29
N ASP A 41 25.71 17.55 -9.70
CA ASP A 41 24.74 18.64 -9.67
C ASP A 41 24.25 18.96 -8.23
N VAL A 42 24.35 17.98 -7.31
CA VAL A 42 23.80 18.10 -5.95
C VAL A 42 24.83 18.05 -4.85
N ALA A 43 26.08 17.76 -5.17
CA ALA A 43 27.15 17.56 -4.20
C ALA A 43 27.55 18.84 -3.51
N VAL A 44 27.46 18.86 -2.19
CA VAL A 44 27.98 19.92 -1.34
C VAL A 44 28.98 19.34 -0.33
N PRO A 45 30.07 20.05 -0.01
CA PRO A 45 30.98 19.59 1.01
C PRO A 45 30.40 19.85 2.40
N VAL A 46 30.59 18.89 3.30
CA VAL A 46 30.09 18.91 4.69
C VAL A 46 31.21 18.67 5.69
N GLY A 47 30.91 18.60 6.99
CA GLY A 47 31.86 18.39 8.08
C GLY A 47 32.30 19.66 8.77
N ALA A 48 33.16 19.55 9.79
CA ALA A 48 33.53 20.64 10.71
C ALA A 48 34.11 21.87 10.04
N ALA A 49 34.65 21.76 8.83
CA ALA A 49 35.21 22.85 8.03
C ALA A 49 34.52 23.01 6.65
N GLY A 50 33.40 22.31 6.38
CA GLY A 50 32.79 22.31 5.04
C GLY A 50 33.73 21.80 3.94
N SER A 51 34.60 20.83 4.25
CA SER A 51 35.73 20.43 3.40
C SER A 51 35.69 18.99 2.91
N GLU A 52 34.65 18.22 3.23
CA GLU A 52 34.58 16.79 2.87
C GLU A 52 33.29 16.42 2.18
N TYR A 53 33.40 15.53 1.22
CA TYR A 53 32.26 14.84 0.61
C TYR A 53 32.13 13.46 1.24
N ILE A 54 30.92 13.11 1.67
CA ILE A 54 30.60 11.84 2.33
C ILE A 54 29.54 11.12 1.50
N LEU A 55 29.88 9.93 1.02
CA LEU A 55 29.02 9.07 0.21
C LEU A 55 28.73 7.75 0.95
N PHE A 56 27.48 7.30 0.88
CA PHE A 56 27.06 5.97 1.29
C PHE A 56 26.74 5.15 0.04
N PHE A 57 27.38 3.98 -0.09
CA PHE A 57 27.12 3.01 -1.14
C PHE A 57 26.35 1.85 -0.51
N SER A 58 25.09 1.71 -0.87
CA SER A 58 24.19 0.66 -0.38
C SER A 58 23.89 -0.29 -1.54
N TYR A 59 24.19 -1.59 -1.38
CA TYR A 59 24.01 -2.58 -2.42
C TYR A 59 23.56 -3.93 -1.86
N THR A 60 22.81 -4.69 -2.66
CA THR A 60 22.26 -6.00 -2.29
C THR A 60 21.96 -6.85 -3.53
N ASP A 61 21.92 -8.17 -3.33
CA ASP A 61 21.42 -9.17 -4.28
C ASP A 61 19.87 -9.15 -4.42
N GLY A 62 19.18 -8.23 -3.73
CA GLY A 62 17.72 -8.17 -3.69
C GLY A 62 17.07 -9.13 -2.67
N HIS A 63 17.78 -10.15 -2.20
CA HIS A 63 17.26 -11.15 -1.25
C HIS A 63 17.68 -10.88 0.19
N THR A 64 18.88 -10.37 0.37
CA THR A 64 19.46 -10.07 1.69
C THR A 64 19.50 -8.57 1.93
N ARG A 65 19.58 -8.18 3.23
CA ARG A 65 19.73 -6.78 3.62
C ARG A 65 20.94 -6.15 2.94
N ALA A 66 20.77 -4.93 2.43
CA ALA A 66 21.84 -4.19 1.80
C ALA A 66 23.06 -4.02 2.71
N ARG A 67 24.23 -4.17 2.12
CA ARG A 67 25.48 -3.69 2.69
C ARG A 67 25.58 -2.20 2.43
N VAL A 68 25.94 -1.45 3.46
CA VAL A 68 26.14 0.00 3.36
C VAL A 68 27.58 0.29 3.70
N GLU A 69 28.32 0.97 2.84
CA GLU A 69 29.72 1.33 3.05
C GLU A 69 29.88 2.85 2.89
N THR A 70 30.67 3.48 3.73
CA THR A 70 30.87 4.93 3.75
C THR A 70 32.22 5.29 3.16
N PHE A 71 32.24 6.24 2.22
CA PHE A 71 33.45 6.74 1.58
C PHE A 71 33.52 8.26 1.68
N ARG A 72 34.72 8.78 1.94
CA ARG A 72 34.97 10.18 2.20
C ARG A 72 36.10 10.68 1.30
N GLY A 73 36.09 11.97 0.97
CA GLY A 73 37.16 12.63 0.23
C GLY A 73 37.06 14.15 0.31
N GLN A 74 38.18 14.84 0.18
CA GLN A 74 38.22 16.30 0.03
C GLN A 74 37.65 16.75 -1.32
N LYS A 75 37.61 15.84 -2.31
CA LYS A 75 36.93 16.02 -3.59
C LYS A 75 35.90 14.93 -3.74
N LEU A 76 34.78 15.24 -4.39
CA LEU A 76 33.74 14.26 -4.72
C LEU A 76 34.35 13.06 -5.48
N ALA A 77 35.22 13.34 -6.47
CA ALA A 77 35.88 12.32 -7.28
C ALA A 77 36.70 11.32 -6.45
N ASP A 78 37.28 11.73 -5.31
CA ASP A 78 38.08 10.84 -4.46
C ASP A 78 37.19 9.87 -3.67
N ALA A 79 36.08 10.37 -3.10
CA ALA A 79 35.09 9.54 -2.41
C ALA A 79 34.46 8.56 -3.41
N TRP A 80 34.08 9.04 -4.59
CA TRP A 80 33.51 8.23 -5.68
C TRP A 80 34.44 7.11 -6.13
N ARG A 81 35.69 7.44 -6.46
CA ARG A 81 36.69 6.45 -6.91
C ARG A 81 36.91 5.33 -5.90
N ARG A 82 36.93 5.66 -4.57
CA ARG A 82 37.06 4.65 -3.51
C ARG A 82 35.84 3.74 -3.45
N GLY A 83 34.63 4.32 -3.55
CA GLY A 83 33.38 3.57 -3.52
C GLY A 83 33.25 2.65 -4.74
N THR A 84 33.47 3.17 -5.93
CA THR A 84 33.38 2.38 -7.19
C THR A 84 34.45 1.30 -7.26
N ALA A 85 35.68 1.55 -6.81
CA ALA A 85 36.72 0.52 -6.71
C ALA A 85 36.31 -0.60 -5.74
N ARG A 86 35.56 -0.28 -4.70
CA ARG A 86 34.99 -1.29 -3.80
C ARG A 86 33.90 -2.12 -4.45
N LEU A 87 32.97 -1.47 -5.16
CA LEU A 87 31.91 -2.18 -5.90
C LEU A 87 32.48 -3.12 -6.97
N ARG A 88 33.49 -2.68 -7.74
CA ARG A 88 34.16 -3.55 -8.71
C ARG A 88 34.75 -4.81 -8.08
N LYS A 89 35.36 -4.68 -6.88
CA LYS A 89 35.86 -5.85 -6.15
C LYS A 89 34.74 -6.77 -5.65
N VAL A 90 33.56 -6.23 -5.35
CA VAL A 90 32.38 -7.03 -4.96
C VAL A 90 31.84 -7.76 -6.18
N ALA A 91 31.60 -7.06 -7.28
CA ALA A 91 31.09 -7.62 -8.52
C ALA A 91 32.01 -8.71 -9.11
N ALA A 92 33.34 -8.49 -9.06
CA ALA A 92 34.31 -9.49 -9.50
C ALA A 92 34.31 -10.80 -8.69
N ARG A 93 33.82 -10.76 -7.43
CA ARG A 93 33.67 -11.95 -6.57
C ARG A 93 32.32 -12.63 -6.70
N ASN A 94 31.28 -11.85 -6.87
CA ASN A 94 29.91 -12.28 -7.03
C ASN A 94 29.14 -11.23 -7.85
N PRO A 95 28.91 -11.47 -9.15
CA PRO A 95 28.19 -10.56 -10.04
C PRO A 95 26.78 -10.22 -9.53
N ASP A 96 26.08 -11.18 -8.92
CA ASP A 96 24.70 -11.03 -8.44
C ASP A 96 24.59 -10.20 -7.16
N ALA A 97 25.72 -9.89 -6.50
CA ALA A 97 25.71 -9.16 -5.23
C ALA A 97 25.22 -7.70 -5.37
N ILE A 98 25.11 -7.17 -6.59
CA ILE A 98 24.69 -5.77 -6.85
C ILE A 98 23.46 -5.77 -7.77
N HIS A 99 22.39 -6.41 -7.35
CA HIS A 99 21.11 -6.36 -8.06
C HIS A 99 20.44 -4.98 -7.87
N TRP A 100 20.46 -4.44 -6.63
CA TRP A 100 20.03 -3.09 -6.32
C TRP A 100 21.21 -2.28 -5.78
N LEU A 101 21.37 -1.08 -6.33
CA LEU A 101 22.39 -0.13 -5.91
C LEU A 101 21.75 1.23 -5.60
N ARG A 102 22.02 1.74 -4.40
CA ARG A 102 21.66 3.09 -4.00
C ARG A 102 22.90 3.82 -3.49
N ILE A 103 23.08 5.05 -3.96
CA ILE A 103 24.18 5.92 -3.52
C ILE A 103 23.59 7.19 -2.96
N ASP A 104 23.92 7.48 -1.71
CA ASP A 104 23.48 8.68 -0.99
C ASP A 104 24.68 9.58 -0.72
N ILE A 105 24.52 10.90 -0.94
CA ILE A 105 25.48 11.93 -0.55
C ILE A 105 24.92 12.74 0.60
N VAL A 106 25.73 13.01 1.63
CA VAL A 106 25.33 13.90 2.72
C VAL A 106 25.25 15.32 2.18
N ASP A 107 24.11 15.97 2.38
CA ASP A 107 23.86 17.36 1.95
C ASP A 107 23.82 18.35 3.12
N GLU A 108 23.47 17.91 4.31
CA GLU A 108 23.48 18.72 5.54
C GLU A 108 23.89 17.84 6.72
N MET A 109 24.70 18.37 7.62
CA MET A 109 25.12 17.70 8.85
C MET A 109 25.24 18.70 9.99
N ARG A 110 24.67 18.35 11.15
CA ARG A 110 24.75 19.20 12.36
C ARG A 110 25.07 18.37 13.59
N GLN A 111 25.90 18.90 14.44
CA GLN A 111 26.17 18.34 15.76
C GLN A 111 24.99 18.61 16.70
N ASN A 112 24.71 17.64 17.55
CA ASN A 112 23.72 17.67 18.61
C ASN A 112 24.24 16.85 19.79
N ASP A 113 23.46 16.69 20.84
CA ASP A 113 23.66 15.73 21.92
C ASP A 113 22.44 14.84 22.05
N TRP A 114 22.59 13.66 22.70
CA TRP A 114 21.48 12.72 22.85
C TRP A 114 20.31 13.31 23.64
N GLY A 115 20.54 14.15 24.66
CA GLY A 115 19.48 14.76 25.44
C GLY A 115 18.60 15.67 24.58
N THR A 116 19.23 16.52 23.75
CA THR A 116 18.53 17.39 22.81
C THR A 116 17.80 16.57 21.72
N LEU A 117 18.46 15.56 21.16
CA LEU A 117 17.82 14.68 20.18
C LEU A 117 16.61 13.95 20.77
N LYS A 118 16.72 13.36 21.97
CA LYS A 118 15.58 12.71 22.65
C LYS A 118 14.40 13.67 22.80
N ARG A 119 14.64 14.94 23.22
CA ARG A 119 13.59 15.96 23.30
C ARG A 119 12.96 16.26 21.93
N GLN A 120 13.77 16.43 20.88
CA GLN A 120 13.26 16.66 19.52
C GLN A 120 12.39 15.48 19.02
N LEU A 121 12.81 14.26 19.28
CA LEU A 121 12.07 13.05 18.87
C LEU A 121 10.68 12.96 19.48
N THR A 122 10.41 13.57 20.65
CA THR A 122 9.06 13.63 21.23
C THR A 122 8.07 14.42 20.38
N GLN A 123 8.55 15.31 19.52
CA GLN A 123 7.72 16.08 18.57
C GLN A 123 7.56 15.40 17.22
N VAL A 124 8.29 14.31 16.99
CA VAL A 124 8.25 13.57 15.73
C VAL A 124 7.33 12.35 15.88
N LYS A 125 6.32 12.25 15.02
CA LYS A 125 5.43 11.09 15.02
C LYS A 125 6.23 9.79 14.86
N ARG A 126 5.81 8.77 15.56
CA ARG A 126 6.40 7.42 15.55
C ARG A 126 6.73 6.93 14.14
N ASN A 127 8.01 6.56 13.90
CA ASN A 127 8.60 6.14 12.61
C ASN A 127 8.62 7.24 11.51
N TYR A 128 8.50 8.51 11.88
CA TYR A 128 8.59 9.64 10.95
C TYR A 128 9.89 10.45 11.13
N CYS A 129 10.92 9.95 11.82
CA CYS A 129 12.24 10.53 11.78
C CYS A 129 12.81 10.40 10.36
N ARG A 130 13.24 11.53 9.79
CA ARG A 130 13.66 11.65 8.38
C ARG A 130 15.12 12.05 8.25
N GLN A 131 15.91 11.81 9.27
CA GLN A 131 17.33 12.14 9.30
C GLN A 131 18.15 10.92 9.65
N GLY A 132 19.35 10.84 9.07
CA GLY A 132 20.37 9.89 9.47
C GLY A 132 21.05 10.34 10.77
N ILE A 133 21.72 9.41 11.42
CA ILE A 133 22.45 9.64 12.67
C ILE A 133 23.89 9.12 12.52
N SER A 134 24.86 9.92 12.94
CA SER A 134 26.25 9.47 13.12
C SER A 134 26.68 9.60 14.57
N LEU A 135 27.46 8.62 15.04
CA LEU A 135 28.07 8.61 16.37
C LEU A 135 29.43 9.33 16.40
N ASP A 136 29.89 9.82 15.26
CA ASP A 136 31.13 10.56 15.12
C ASP A 136 31.04 11.63 14.01
N PRO A 137 31.86 12.69 14.05
CA PRO A 137 31.78 13.81 13.10
C PRO A 137 32.16 13.43 11.66
N ASN A 138 32.72 12.25 11.47
CA ASN A 138 33.25 11.80 10.19
C ASN A 138 32.39 10.75 9.51
N CYS A 139 31.18 10.46 10.04
CA CYS A 139 30.28 9.43 9.56
C CYS A 139 30.91 8.03 9.43
N ARG A 140 31.91 7.67 10.26
CA ARG A 140 32.47 6.33 10.29
C ARG A 140 31.47 5.34 10.86
N HIS A 141 30.69 5.78 11.85
CA HIS A 141 29.62 5.01 12.49
C HIS A 141 28.29 5.70 12.29
N ALA A 142 27.88 5.81 11.01
CA ALA A 142 26.68 6.49 10.62
C ALA A 142 25.60 5.50 10.14
N PHE A 143 24.35 5.90 10.32
CA PHE A 143 23.15 5.16 9.93
C PHE A 143 22.24 6.06 9.10
N LEU A 144 21.89 5.65 7.90
CA LEU A 144 20.94 6.35 7.05
C LEU A 144 19.53 6.37 7.69
N GLU A 145 18.70 7.34 7.31
CA GLU A 145 17.30 7.41 7.75
C GLU A 145 16.56 6.07 7.53
N THR A 146 16.78 5.46 6.38
CA THR A 146 16.18 4.16 6.02
C THR A 146 16.70 3.02 6.89
N GLU A 147 17.97 3.00 7.26
CA GLU A 147 18.53 2.01 8.19
C GLU A 147 17.91 2.14 9.59
N ILE A 148 17.77 3.39 10.09
CA ILE A 148 17.16 3.68 11.40
C ILE A 148 15.74 3.16 11.46
N ASN A 149 14.94 3.45 10.43
CA ASN A 149 13.55 3.05 10.35
C ASN A 149 13.40 1.53 10.15
N ALA A 150 14.16 0.93 9.23
CA ALA A 150 14.11 -0.51 8.95
C ALA A 150 14.50 -1.38 10.16
N ASN A 151 15.30 -0.84 11.07
CA ASN A 151 15.75 -1.55 12.27
C ASN A 151 15.03 -1.09 13.56
N ALA A 152 13.98 -0.29 13.43
CA ALA A 152 13.16 0.19 14.53
C ALA A 152 14.00 0.87 15.65
N MET A 153 15.07 1.62 15.25
CA MET A 153 16.02 2.21 16.20
C MET A 153 15.38 3.36 17.00
N PHE A 154 14.36 4.03 16.42
CA PHE A 154 13.58 5.08 17.09
C PHE A 154 12.12 4.68 17.32
N TYR A 155 11.85 3.39 17.49
CA TYR A 155 10.53 2.86 17.77
C TYR A 155 10.42 2.34 19.21
N GLY A 156 9.75 3.11 20.07
CA GLY A 156 9.52 2.75 21.48
C GLY A 156 8.37 1.77 21.72
N GLY A 157 7.68 1.32 20.67
CA GLY A 157 6.52 0.44 20.76
C GLY A 157 5.18 1.15 20.55
N PRO A 158 4.06 0.39 20.57
CA PRO A 158 2.73 0.93 20.24
C PRO A 158 2.18 1.94 21.25
N LYS A 159 2.71 1.95 22.48
CA LYS A 159 2.29 2.88 23.53
C LYS A 159 2.76 4.33 23.31
N TYR A 160 3.83 4.52 22.54
CA TYR A 160 4.39 5.84 22.28
C TYR A 160 3.87 6.40 20.95
N PRO A 161 3.18 7.57 20.95
CA PRO A 161 2.71 8.20 19.71
C PRO A 161 3.83 8.86 18.90
N HIS A 162 4.99 9.11 19.51
CA HIS A 162 6.16 9.77 18.96
C HIS A 162 7.37 8.84 18.84
N CYS A 163 8.45 9.31 18.22
CA CYS A 163 9.73 8.60 18.17
C CYS A 163 10.36 8.54 19.57
N VAL A 164 10.98 7.39 19.87
CA VAL A 164 11.71 7.13 21.11
C VAL A 164 12.95 6.34 20.75
N VAL A 165 14.12 6.71 21.29
CA VAL A 165 15.35 5.95 21.11
C VAL A 165 15.17 4.55 21.71
N ASN A 166 15.20 3.54 20.84
CA ASN A 166 15.18 2.14 21.27
C ASN A 166 16.62 1.64 21.36
N GLU A 167 17.24 1.82 22.52
CA GLU A 167 18.65 1.50 22.76
C GLU A 167 18.99 0.04 22.43
N LYS A 168 18.07 -0.89 22.75
CA LYS A 168 18.27 -2.32 22.45
C LYS A 168 18.38 -2.55 20.95
N ASN A 169 17.46 -2.01 20.16
CA ASN A 169 17.46 -2.15 18.71
C ASN A 169 18.64 -1.39 18.10
N PHE A 170 18.96 -0.22 18.63
CA PHE A 170 20.08 0.58 18.17
C PHE A 170 21.41 -0.16 18.39
N ARG A 171 21.69 -0.64 19.60
CA ARG A 171 22.91 -1.42 19.90
C ARG A 171 23.00 -2.70 19.07
N ARG A 172 21.86 -3.39 18.88
CA ARG A 172 21.82 -4.59 18.02
C ARG A 172 22.26 -4.28 16.60
N TYR A 173 21.70 -3.21 16.00
CA TYR A 173 22.03 -2.85 14.62
C TYR A 173 23.43 -2.23 14.50
N ALA A 174 23.86 -1.42 15.46
CA ALA A 174 25.22 -0.89 15.51
C ALA A 174 26.29 -1.98 15.55
N ARG A 175 26.03 -3.05 16.30
CA ARG A 175 26.91 -4.25 16.30
C ARG A 175 26.90 -4.94 14.93
N LEU A 176 25.74 -5.14 14.33
CA LEU A 176 25.61 -5.79 13.02
C LEU A 176 26.31 -4.98 11.92
N ARG A 177 26.08 -3.66 11.91
CA ARG A 177 26.50 -2.74 10.87
C ARG A 177 27.96 -2.34 10.96
N HIS A 178 28.45 -2.11 12.17
CA HIS A 178 29.76 -1.52 12.45
C HIS A 178 30.66 -2.34 13.40
N GLY A 179 30.17 -3.46 13.91
CA GLY A 179 30.90 -4.26 14.90
C GLY A 179 31.03 -3.61 16.28
N LEU A 180 30.25 -2.56 16.58
CA LEU A 180 30.35 -1.83 17.84
C LEU A 180 29.88 -2.69 19.02
N ALA A 181 30.73 -2.79 20.05
CA ALA A 181 30.40 -3.52 21.27
C ALA A 181 29.32 -2.81 22.11
N GLY A 182 29.30 -1.48 22.08
CA GLY A 182 28.35 -0.66 22.82
C GLY A 182 28.11 0.70 22.13
N VAL A 183 27.06 1.38 22.53
CA VAL A 183 26.74 2.75 22.15
C VAL A 183 26.35 3.48 23.44
N ASP A 184 26.95 4.64 23.66
CA ASP A 184 26.61 5.51 24.76
C ASP A 184 25.44 6.42 24.36
N PHE A 185 24.42 6.49 25.20
CA PHE A 185 23.21 7.30 25.03
C PHE A 185 23.02 8.33 26.15
N GLU A 186 24.09 8.63 26.91
CA GLU A 186 24.04 9.68 27.92
C GLU A 186 23.70 11.03 27.29
N ASP A 187 22.93 11.83 27.99
CA ASP A 187 22.36 13.06 27.42
C ASP A 187 23.42 14.05 26.92
N ALA A 188 24.59 14.09 27.54
CA ALA A 188 25.69 14.95 27.14
C ALA A 188 26.55 14.40 25.99
N THR A 189 26.37 13.11 25.63
CA THR A 189 27.20 12.50 24.58
C THR A 189 26.84 13.07 23.20
N PRO A 190 27.86 13.56 22.44
CA PRO A 190 27.62 14.13 21.12
C PRO A 190 27.07 13.12 20.13
N VAL A 191 26.19 13.59 19.25
CA VAL A 191 25.62 12.86 18.12
C VAL A 191 25.42 13.81 16.95
N TRP A 192 25.57 13.31 15.73
CA TRP A 192 25.39 14.11 14.50
C TRP A 192 24.17 13.65 13.75
N MET A 193 23.33 14.62 13.41
CA MET A 193 22.16 14.41 12.55
C MET A 193 22.51 14.86 11.14
N PHE A 194 22.11 14.11 10.14
CA PHE A 194 22.38 14.45 8.75
C PHE A 194 21.20 14.12 7.82
N SER A 195 21.12 14.82 6.71
CA SER A 195 20.26 14.49 5.58
C SER A 195 21.10 14.03 4.39
N THR A 196 20.45 13.35 3.45
CA THR A 196 21.10 12.88 2.23
C THR A 196 20.22 13.15 1.00
N ARG A 197 20.88 13.32 -0.13
CA ARG A 197 20.30 13.15 -1.46
C ARG A 197 20.82 11.85 -2.04
N GLY A 198 19.96 11.07 -2.69
CA GLY A 198 20.32 9.74 -3.13
C GLY A 198 19.85 9.43 -4.54
N PHE A 199 20.48 8.43 -5.13
CA PHE A 199 20.17 7.91 -6.46
C PHE A 199 20.14 6.38 -6.41
N PHE A 200 19.19 5.80 -7.10
CA PHE A 200 18.96 4.36 -7.11
C PHE A 200 18.89 3.82 -8.54
N VAL A 201 19.44 2.63 -8.72
CA VAL A 201 19.33 1.84 -9.94
C VAL A 201 18.98 0.39 -9.60
N ASP A 202 18.21 -0.24 -10.48
CA ASP A 202 17.80 -1.64 -10.42
C ASP A 202 18.40 -2.35 -11.64
N GLN A 203 19.33 -3.28 -11.42
CA GLN A 203 19.97 -4.02 -12.51
C GLN A 203 18.99 -4.97 -13.21
N GLY A 204 18.06 -5.56 -12.47
CA GLY A 204 17.06 -6.48 -13.02
C GLY A 204 15.98 -5.78 -13.86
N ARG A 205 15.90 -4.45 -13.77
CA ARG A 205 15.02 -3.60 -14.57
C ARG A 205 15.80 -2.40 -15.09
N PRO A 206 16.63 -2.57 -16.13
CA PRO A 206 17.39 -1.47 -16.68
C PRO A 206 16.47 -0.31 -17.07
N GLY A 207 16.72 0.84 -16.50
CA GLY A 207 15.90 2.03 -16.68
C GLY A 207 16.64 3.28 -16.20
N PRO A 208 15.94 4.43 -16.10
CA PRO A 208 16.56 5.66 -15.65
C PRO A 208 17.04 5.56 -14.19
N VAL A 209 18.07 6.32 -13.86
CA VAL A 209 18.49 6.55 -12.49
C VAL A 209 17.34 7.26 -11.74
N HIS A 210 16.88 6.66 -10.65
CA HIS A 210 15.85 7.24 -9.81
C HIS A 210 16.45 8.13 -8.74
N GLU A 211 16.10 9.41 -8.76
CA GLU A 211 16.44 10.33 -7.68
C GLU A 211 15.56 10.01 -6.45
N ILE A 212 16.20 9.98 -5.27
CA ILE A 212 15.52 9.77 -3.99
C ILE A 212 15.15 11.11 -3.40
N ALA A 213 13.90 11.26 -3.00
CA ALA A 213 13.42 12.47 -2.37
C ALA A 213 14.21 12.77 -1.09
N GLY A 214 14.75 13.97 -1.00
CA GLY A 214 15.44 14.53 0.15
C GLY A 214 14.48 14.79 1.32
N PRO A 215 14.90 15.62 2.30
CA PRO A 215 14.11 15.89 3.51
C PRO A 215 12.68 16.32 3.22
N GLY A 216 11.71 15.79 3.97
CA GLY A 216 10.29 16.12 3.81
C GLY A 216 9.35 14.93 3.92
N ARG A 217 8.11 15.13 3.52
CA ARG A 217 7.04 14.10 3.64
C ARG A 217 7.31 12.86 2.80
N SER A 218 8.01 12.99 1.69
CA SER A 218 8.32 11.90 0.73
C SER A 218 9.75 11.36 0.84
N ALA A 219 10.51 11.77 1.86
CA ALA A 219 11.90 11.36 2.05
C ALA A 219 12.08 9.82 2.01
N GLY A 220 13.19 9.41 1.41
CA GLY A 220 13.64 8.01 1.39
C GLY A 220 13.11 7.14 0.26
N ARG A 221 12.19 7.64 -0.60
CA ARG A 221 11.71 6.97 -1.81
C ARG A 221 12.04 7.75 -3.07
N ARG A 222 11.98 7.08 -4.22
CA ARG A 222 12.14 7.76 -5.52
C ARG A 222 11.15 8.89 -5.73
N ILE A 223 11.59 9.93 -6.43
CA ILE A 223 10.71 10.99 -6.91
C ILE A 223 9.85 10.42 -8.04
N VAL A 224 8.54 10.58 -7.93
CA VAL A 224 7.57 10.29 -8.98
C VAL A 224 6.93 11.62 -9.37
N GLU A 225 7.31 12.14 -10.52
CA GLU A 225 6.84 13.45 -10.99
C GLU A 225 5.37 13.40 -11.36
N MET A 226 4.98 12.38 -12.10
CA MET A 226 3.61 12.18 -12.56
C MET A 226 3.13 10.77 -12.20
N LEU A 227 1.90 10.69 -11.72
CA LEU A 227 1.22 9.43 -11.45
C LEU A 227 0.32 9.13 -12.65
N ASP A 228 0.96 8.66 -13.73
CA ASP A 228 0.33 8.30 -14.99
C ASP A 228 -0.20 6.86 -15.00
N GLU A 229 -0.77 6.46 -16.13
CA GLU A 229 -1.34 5.12 -16.31
C GLU A 229 -0.29 4.01 -16.17
N ASP A 230 0.90 4.20 -16.76
CA ASP A 230 1.96 3.20 -16.74
C ASP A 230 2.49 2.98 -15.31
N THR A 231 2.73 4.08 -14.59
CA THR A 231 3.14 4.03 -13.18
C THR A 231 2.08 3.33 -12.31
N LEU A 232 0.81 3.65 -12.51
CA LEU A 232 -0.30 3.03 -11.77
C LEU A 232 -0.42 1.54 -12.11
N SER A 233 -0.32 1.17 -13.38
CA SER A 233 -0.38 -0.22 -13.82
C SER A 233 0.75 -1.04 -13.24
N ALA A 234 1.98 -0.52 -13.22
CA ALA A 234 3.14 -1.17 -12.60
C ALA A 234 2.97 -1.37 -11.08
N LEU A 235 2.40 -0.36 -10.38
CA LEU A 235 2.10 -0.48 -8.95
C LEU A 235 1.02 -1.52 -8.66
N ILE A 236 -0.05 -1.55 -9.47
CA ILE A 236 -1.15 -2.52 -9.36
C ILE A 236 -0.62 -3.93 -9.62
N GLU A 237 0.15 -4.14 -10.68
CA GLU A 237 0.77 -5.43 -11.01
C GLU A 237 1.66 -5.92 -9.87
N SER A 238 2.58 -5.08 -9.39
CA SER A 238 3.50 -5.44 -8.33
C SER A 238 2.77 -5.79 -7.02
N SER A 239 1.76 -4.98 -6.65
CA SER A 239 1.03 -5.20 -5.39
C SER A 239 0.09 -6.41 -5.46
N SER A 240 -0.54 -6.66 -6.60
CA SER A 240 -1.36 -7.85 -6.80
C SER A 240 -0.52 -9.13 -6.88
N THR A 241 0.68 -9.07 -7.46
CA THR A 241 1.66 -10.16 -7.44
C THR A 241 2.11 -10.47 -6.00
N PHE A 242 2.37 -9.43 -5.20
CA PHE A 242 2.66 -9.59 -3.78
C PHE A 242 1.51 -10.32 -3.06
N LEU A 243 0.25 -9.89 -3.24
CA LEU A 243 -0.91 -10.54 -2.61
C LEU A 243 -1.10 -11.99 -3.08
N ALA A 244 -0.92 -12.27 -4.37
CA ALA A 244 -0.98 -13.63 -4.90
C ALA A 244 0.04 -14.55 -4.22
N GLY A 245 1.26 -14.05 -3.98
CA GLY A 245 2.31 -14.75 -3.25
C GLY A 245 2.03 -14.97 -1.75
N GLN A 246 1.04 -14.26 -1.17
CA GLN A 246 0.61 -14.51 0.22
C GLN A 246 -0.44 -15.63 0.32
N VAL A 247 -1.06 -16.06 -0.78
CA VAL A 247 -2.07 -17.14 -0.76
C VAL A 247 -1.38 -18.49 -0.82
N GLY A 248 -1.51 -19.27 0.25
CA GLY A 248 -1.00 -20.64 0.32
C GLY A 248 -1.70 -21.61 -0.63
N GLU A 249 -1.21 -22.83 -0.72
CA GLU A 249 -1.80 -23.89 -1.54
C GLU A 249 -3.21 -24.29 -1.04
N ASP A 250 -3.44 -24.19 0.27
CA ASP A 250 -4.74 -24.42 0.91
C ASP A 250 -5.74 -23.26 0.70
N GLY A 251 -5.29 -22.13 0.15
CA GLY A 251 -6.07 -20.93 -0.08
C GLY A 251 -6.05 -19.93 1.08
N ARG A 252 -5.42 -20.25 2.20
CA ARG A 252 -5.27 -19.34 3.33
C ARG A 252 -4.14 -18.34 3.07
N PHE A 253 -4.34 -17.08 3.48
CA PHE A 253 -3.28 -16.07 3.37
C PHE A 253 -2.22 -16.22 4.47
N ILE A 254 -0.96 -15.93 4.14
CA ILE A 254 -0.02 -15.37 5.10
C ILE A 254 -0.54 -13.98 5.43
N TYR A 255 -0.99 -13.78 6.67
CA TYR A 255 -1.80 -12.63 7.06
C TYR A 255 -1.06 -11.29 6.99
N GLY A 256 0.26 -11.33 7.14
CA GLY A 256 1.12 -10.16 7.01
C GLY A 256 2.44 -10.29 7.75
N TRP A 257 3.19 -9.19 7.72
CA TRP A 257 4.57 -9.14 8.21
C TRP A 257 4.81 -7.92 9.10
N HIS A 258 5.73 -8.10 10.04
CA HIS A 258 6.40 -7.03 10.78
C HIS A 258 7.84 -6.88 10.23
N PRO A 259 8.08 -6.11 9.16
CA PRO A 259 9.36 -6.09 8.43
C PRO A 259 10.55 -5.67 9.29
N CYS A 260 10.38 -4.69 10.19
CA CYS A 260 11.44 -4.24 11.10
C CYS A 260 11.97 -5.35 12.04
N PHE A 261 11.19 -6.42 12.23
CA PHE A 261 11.49 -7.52 13.12
C PHE A 261 11.61 -8.86 12.37
N ASP A 262 11.39 -8.84 11.06
CA ASP A 262 11.36 -10.02 10.19
C ASP A 262 10.47 -11.13 10.73
N ARG A 263 9.24 -10.79 11.09
CA ARG A 263 8.28 -11.71 11.71
C ARG A 263 6.94 -11.67 11.02
N GLU A 264 6.35 -12.85 10.83
CA GLU A 264 4.98 -13.01 10.39
C GLU A 264 3.98 -12.58 11.48
N ILE A 265 2.84 -12.07 11.06
CA ILE A 265 1.72 -11.74 11.93
C ILE A 265 0.88 -13.00 12.16
N GLN A 266 0.87 -13.52 13.38
CA GLN A 266 0.20 -14.77 13.73
C GLN A 266 -1.33 -14.66 13.91
N ALA A 267 -1.89 -13.46 13.82
CA ALA A 267 -3.34 -13.25 13.86
C ALA A 267 -3.99 -13.65 12.52
N TYR A 268 -5.30 -13.88 12.54
CA TYR A 268 -6.11 -14.07 11.34
C TYR A 268 -7.47 -13.38 11.48
N ASN A 269 -8.09 -13.03 10.32
CA ASN A 269 -9.38 -12.40 10.30
C ASN A 269 -10.06 -12.68 8.95
N GLY A 270 -11.20 -13.37 8.97
CA GLY A 270 -11.95 -13.77 7.77
C GLY A 270 -12.49 -12.60 6.96
N LEU A 271 -12.84 -11.47 7.62
CA LEU A 271 -13.23 -10.24 6.94
C LEU A 271 -12.11 -9.77 6.00
N ARG A 272 -10.86 -9.68 6.52
CA ARG A 272 -9.72 -9.23 5.72
C ARG A 272 -9.33 -10.21 4.62
N HIS A 273 -9.53 -11.51 4.86
CA HIS A 273 -9.38 -12.52 3.81
C HIS A 273 -10.31 -12.20 2.62
N ALA A 274 -11.60 -12.04 2.90
CA ALA A 274 -12.61 -11.82 1.87
C ALA A 274 -12.43 -10.46 1.16
N SER A 275 -12.14 -9.37 1.90
CA SER A 275 -11.92 -8.05 1.30
C SER A 275 -10.66 -8.00 0.43
N THR A 276 -9.58 -8.66 0.88
CA THR A 276 -8.36 -8.78 0.07
C THR A 276 -8.62 -9.57 -1.22
N THR A 277 -9.40 -10.65 -1.14
CA THR A 277 -9.80 -11.43 -2.34
C THR A 277 -10.62 -10.58 -3.31
N TYR A 278 -11.53 -9.75 -2.81
CA TYR A 278 -12.27 -8.78 -3.63
C TYR A 278 -11.33 -7.84 -4.40
N ALA A 279 -10.38 -7.22 -3.73
CA ALA A 279 -9.40 -6.33 -4.37
C ALA A 279 -8.48 -7.06 -5.36
N MET A 280 -8.12 -8.32 -5.08
CA MET A 280 -7.36 -9.14 -6.03
C MET A 280 -8.14 -9.38 -7.33
N ILE A 281 -9.47 -9.58 -7.25
CA ILE A 281 -10.32 -9.72 -8.44
C ILE A 281 -10.35 -8.41 -9.23
N GLU A 282 -10.47 -7.25 -8.56
CA GLU A 282 -10.38 -5.94 -9.22
C GLU A 282 -9.02 -5.74 -9.91
N ALA A 283 -7.92 -6.13 -9.26
CA ALA A 283 -6.58 -6.06 -9.84
C ALA A 283 -6.41 -7.00 -11.04
N TRP A 284 -7.04 -8.18 -11.01
CA TRP A 284 -7.01 -9.09 -12.13
C TRP A 284 -7.69 -8.52 -13.39
N GLU A 285 -8.71 -7.71 -13.25
CA GLU A 285 -9.32 -7.03 -14.41
C GLU A 285 -8.34 -6.09 -15.12
N VAL A 286 -7.37 -5.55 -14.40
CA VAL A 286 -6.30 -4.71 -14.95
C VAL A 286 -5.15 -5.54 -15.50
N THR A 287 -4.69 -6.55 -14.75
CA THR A 287 -3.43 -7.27 -15.03
C THR A 287 -3.60 -8.50 -15.91
N LYS A 288 -4.76 -9.15 -15.86
CA LYS A 288 -5.04 -10.45 -16.47
C LYS A 288 -4.03 -11.56 -16.14
N SER A 289 -3.37 -11.45 -14.98
CA SER A 289 -2.36 -12.40 -14.53
C SER A 289 -2.97 -13.76 -14.17
N GLU A 290 -2.50 -14.83 -14.80
CA GLU A 290 -2.94 -16.21 -14.51
C GLU A 290 -2.57 -16.63 -13.08
N ALA A 291 -1.39 -16.24 -12.59
CA ALA A 291 -0.95 -16.56 -11.23
C ALA A 291 -1.85 -15.88 -10.17
N LEU A 292 -2.25 -14.63 -10.44
CA LEU A 292 -3.19 -13.91 -9.58
C LEU A 292 -4.56 -14.60 -9.59
N TRP A 293 -5.03 -15.02 -10.77
CA TRP A 293 -6.31 -15.74 -10.87
C TRP A 293 -6.31 -17.05 -10.10
N ALA A 294 -5.27 -17.86 -10.27
CA ALA A 294 -5.13 -19.12 -9.52
C ALA A 294 -5.12 -18.90 -7.99
N ALA A 295 -4.53 -17.80 -7.52
CA ALA A 295 -4.57 -17.43 -6.11
C ALA A 295 -5.98 -17.01 -5.65
N ILE A 296 -6.72 -16.26 -6.46
CA ILE A 296 -8.11 -15.86 -6.20
C ILE A 296 -8.99 -17.10 -6.04
N GLU A 297 -8.92 -18.06 -6.97
CA GLU A 297 -9.71 -19.30 -6.92
C GLU A 297 -9.42 -20.09 -5.64
N ARG A 298 -8.16 -20.26 -5.26
CA ARG A 298 -7.79 -20.92 -3.99
C ARG A 298 -8.36 -20.19 -2.78
N SER A 299 -8.30 -18.86 -2.78
CA SER A 299 -8.79 -18.02 -1.69
C SER A 299 -10.32 -18.12 -1.53
N LEU A 300 -11.08 -18.06 -2.63
CA LEU A 300 -12.54 -18.27 -2.62
C LEU A 300 -12.92 -19.67 -2.17
N ALA A 301 -12.21 -20.69 -2.66
CA ALA A 301 -12.43 -22.08 -2.23
C ALA A 301 -12.19 -22.28 -0.72
N TRP A 302 -11.18 -21.59 -0.15
CA TRP A 302 -10.93 -21.60 1.28
C TRP A 302 -12.10 -20.97 2.07
N LEU A 303 -12.64 -19.83 1.61
CA LEU A 303 -13.82 -19.21 2.25
C LEU A 303 -14.99 -20.16 2.30
N CYS A 304 -15.31 -20.85 1.18
CA CYS A 304 -16.41 -21.82 1.12
C CYS A 304 -16.19 -23.00 2.05
N ARG A 305 -14.98 -23.54 2.09
CA ARG A 305 -14.68 -24.78 2.83
C ARG A 305 -14.49 -24.53 4.32
N GLU A 306 -13.74 -23.46 4.69
CA GLU A 306 -13.24 -23.27 6.04
C GLU A 306 -13.99 -22.20 6.84
N ALA A 307 -14.56 -21.17 6.17
CA ALA A 307 -15.08 -20.01 6.88
C ALA A 307 -16.62 -19.90 6.82
N ILE A 308 -17.26 -20.25 5.70
CA ILE A 308 -18.71 -20.07 5.54
C ILE A 308 -19.46 -21.28 6.06
N ARG A 309 -20.53 -21.03 6.84
CA ARG A 309 -21.42 -22.05 7.42
C ARG A 309 -22.87 -21.69 7.14
N THR A 310 -23.67 -22.69 6.72
CA THR A 310 -25.13 -22.55 6.56
C THR A 310 -25.83 -22.92 7.88
N ILE A 311 -26.80 -22.12 8.29
CA ILE A 311 -27.57 -22.27 9.52
C ILE A 311 -29.05 -22.05 9.19
N ALA A 312 -29.95 -22.85 9.78
CA ALA A 312 -31.37 -22.56 9.78
C ALA A 312 -31.67 -21.40 10.75
N LEU A 313 -32.33 -20.37 10.25
CA LEU A 313 -32.82 -19.25 11.06
C LEU A 313 -34.04 -19.70 11.88
N PRO A 314 -34.48 -18.92 12.91
CA PRO A 314 -35.65 -19.26 13.74
C PRO A 314 -36.95 -19.46 12.96
N ASP A 315 -37.10 -18.88 11.79
CA ASP A 315 -38.27 -19.05 10.88
C ASP A 315 -38.14 -20.24 9.92
N GLY A 316 -37.06 -21.02 10.02
CA GLY A 316 -36.78 -22.16 9.15
C GLY A 316 -36.04 -21.81 7.84
N THR A 317 -35.82 -20.52 7.56
CA THR A 317 -35.04 -20.08 6.38
C THR A 317 -33.58 -20.45 6.54
N GLU A 318 -32.92 -20.97 5.50
CA GLU A 318 -31.47 -21.20 5.51
C GLU A 318 -30.71 -19.91 5.17
N ALA A 319 -29.83 -19.49 6.06
CA ALA A 319 -28.87 -18.41 5.82
C ALA A 319 -27.43 -18.93 5.91
N ALA A 320 -26.50 -18.23 5.26
CA ALA A 320 -25.08 -18.50 5.40
C ALA A 320 -24.37 -17.36 6.13
N PHE A 321 -23.32 -17.72 6.86
CA PHE A 321 -22.52 -16.78 7.62
C PHE A 321 -21.04 -17.11 7.51
N LEU A 322 -20.22 -16.06 7.34
CA LEU A 322 -18.78 -16.17 7.53
C LEU A 322 -18.49 -16.18 9.04
N VAL A 323 -18.02 -17.32 9.51
CA VAL A 323 -17.65 -17.53 10.92
C VAL A 323 -16.15 -17.30 11.06
N ASP A 324 -15.79 -16.29 11.84
CA ASP A 324 -14.40 -15.91 12.07
C ASP A 324 -13.82 -16.58 13.34
N VAL A 325 -12.53 -16.37 13.58
CA VAL A 325 -11.82 -16.84 14.77
C VAL A 325 -12.61 -16.45 16.03
N GLY A 326 -12.74 -17.42 16.96
CA GLY A 326 -13.51 -17.24 18.20
C GLY A 326 -15.02 -17.40 18.02
N ASN A 327 -15.45 -18.09 16.97
CA ASN A 327 -16.86 -18.34 16.67
C ASN A 327 -17.70 -17.06 16.58
N GLU A 328 -17.13 -16.02 15.95
CA GLU A 328 -17.81 -14.74 15.73
C GLU A 328 -18.39 -14.67 14.31
N ILE A 329 -19.65 -14.28 14.22
CA ILE A 329 -20.29 -13.86 12.98
C ILE A 329 -20.26 -12.33 12.96
N LYS A 330 -19.39 -11.77 12.12
CA LYS A 330 -19.24 -10.32 11.98
C LYS A 330 -20.01 -9.82 10.77
N LEU A 331 -20.82 -8.80 10.94
CA LEU A 331 -21.63 -8.20 9.86
C LEU A 331 -20.74 -7.83 8.65
N GLY A 332 -19.63 -7.13 8.88
CA GLY A 332 -18.73 -6.72 7.82
C GLY A 332 -18.09 -7.92 7.10
N ALA A 333 -17.75 -9.01 7.81
CA ALA A 333 -17.16 -10.20 7.19
C ALA A 333 -18.12 -10.86 6.19
N ASN A 334 -19.41 -10.95 6.53
CA ASN A 334 -20.45 -11.45 5.63
C ASN A 334 -20.60 -10.56 4.40
N ALA A 335 -20.59 -9.26 4.62
CA ALA A 335 -20.73 -8.26 3.57
C ALA A 335 -19.57 -8.30 2.55
N VAL A 336 -18.33 -8.35 3.01
CA VAL A 336 -17.17 -8.39 2.10
C VAL A 336 -17.02 -9.74 1.40
N ALA A 337 -17.55 -10.84 2.00
CA ALA A 337 -17.69 -12.12 1.29
C ALA A 337 -18.67 -11.96 0.12
N ILE A 338 -19.82 -11.31 0.32
CA ILE A 338 -20.75 -11.00 -0.76
C ILE A 338 -20.06 -10.18 -1.86
N LEU A 339 -19.23 -9.18 -1.50
CA LEU A 339 -18.47 -8.38 -2.48
C LEU A 339 -17.55 -9.27 -3.32
N ALA A 340 -16.76 -10.15 -2.69
CA ALA A 340 -15.81 -11.02 -3.39
C ALA A 340 -16.51 -11.96 -4.36
N PHE A 341 -17.52 -12.71 -3.92
CA PHE A 341 -18.26 -13.66 -4.78
C PHE A 341 -19.08 -12.94 -5.86
N THR A 342 -19.67 -11.78 -5.56
CA THR A 342 -20.39 -10.99 -6.56
C THR A 342 -19.44 -10.49 -7.65
N ARG A 343 -18.25 -9.99 -7.26
CA ARG A 343 -17.26 -9.53 -8.23
C ARG A 343 -16.76 -10.67 -9.09
N HIS A 344 -16.49 -11.83 -8.49
CA HIS A 344 -16.13 -13.04 -9.22
C HIS A 344 -17.19 -13.40 -10.27
N ALA A 345 -18.47 -13.42 -9.88
CA ALA A 345 -19.58 -13.72 -10.80
C ALA A 345 -19.68 -12.69 -11.95
N VAL A 346 -19.45 -11.41 -11.67
CA VAL A 346 -19.47 -10.35 -12.70
C VAL A 346 -18.32 -10.52 -13.70
N VAL A 347 -17.13 -10.84 -13.23
CA VAL A 347 -15.90 -10.89 -14.05
C VAL A 347 -15.86 -12.16 -14.91
N THR A 348 -16.35 -13.29 -14.37
CA THR A 348 -16.34 -14.58 -15.06
C THR A 348 -17.61 -14.88 -15.84
N GLY A 349 -18.73 -14.24 -15.50
CA GLY A 349 -20.06 -14.62 -15.93
C GLY A 349 -20.60 -15.90 -15.25
N CYS A 350 -19.79 -16.55 -14.38
CA CYS A 350 -20.18 -17.76 -13.66
C CYS A 350 -21.18 -17.42 -12.54
N ARG A 351 -22.24 -18.20 -12.45
CA ARG A 351 -23.34 -18.01 -11.48
C ARG A 351 -23.41 -19.12 -10.43
N ASP A 352 -22.43 -19.98 -10.35
CA ASP A 352 -22.44 -21.17 -9.45
C ASP A 352 -22.50 -20.74 -7.96
N HIS A 353 -22.01 -19.58 -7.64
CA HIS A 353 -22.07 -19.04 -6.28
C HIS A 353 -23.35 -18.25 -5.95
N LEU A 354 -24.30 -18.08 -6.89
CA LEU A 354 -25.55 -17.34 -6.60
C LEU A 354 -26.34 -17.90 -5.42
N PRO A 355 -26.53 -19.24 -5.28
CA PRO A 355 -27.24 -19.77 -4.12
C PRO A 355 -26.54 -19.46 -2.77
N LEU A 356 -25.20 -19.42 -2.76
CA LEU A 356 -24.42 -19.04 -1.58
C LEU A 356 -24.55 -17.54 -1.30
N LEU A 357 -24.48 -16.71 -2.34
CA LEU A 357 -24.65 -15.26 -2.24
C LEU A 357 -26.02 -14.88 -1.66
N GLU A 358 -27.08 -15.57 -2.10
CA GLU A 358 -28.43 -15.37 -1.56
C GLU A 358 -28.48 -15.71 -0.06
N LYS A 359 -27.93 -16.86 0.34
CA LYS A 359 -27.87 -17.26 1.75
C LYS A 359 -27.05 -16.29 2.61
N LEU A 360 -25.90 -15.78 2.10
CA LEU A 360 -25.10 -14.76 2.80
C LEU A 360 -25.88 -13.45 2.96
N ALA A 361 -26.61 -13.03 1.92
CA ALA A 361 -27.44 -11.82 1.97
C ALA A 361 -28.61 -11.97 2.97
N LEU A 362 -29.25 -13.14 3.03
CA LEU A 362 -30.23 -13.46 4.08
C LEU A 362 -29.62 -13.38 5.47
N GLY A 363 -28.37 -13.82 5.64
CA GLY A 363 -27.61 -13.65 6.88
C GLY A 363 -27.40 -12.19 7.27
N VAL A 364 -27.03 -11.34 6.31
CA VAL A 364 -26.91 -9.89 6.53
C VAL A 364 -28.27 -9.27 6.86
N GLN A 365 -29.33 -9.67 6.16
CA GLN A 365 -30.70 -9.18 6.41
C GLN A 365 -31.20 -9.61 7.80
N TYR A 366 -30.88 -10.82 8.25
CA TYR A 366 -31.19 -11.28 9.62
C TYR A 366 -30.54 -10.39 10.70
N MET A 367 -29.34 -9.85 10.41
CA MET A 367 -28.66 -8.92 11.32
C MET A 367 -29.24 -7.50 11.30
N GLN A 368 -30.22 -7.18 10.40
CA GLN A 368 -30.88 -5.88 10.37
C GLN A 368 -32.07 -5.84 11.32
N ARG A 369 -32.11 -4.84 12.22
CA ARG A 369 -33.25 -4.61 13.11
C ARG A 369 -34.46 -4.13 12.33
N SER A 370 -35.60 -4.80 12.54
CA SER A 370 -36.87 -4.46 11.88
C SER A 370 -37.38 -3.07 12.29
N ARG A 371 -37.10 -2.64 13.54
CA ARG A 371 -37.62 -1.42 14.13
C ARG A 371 -37.13 -0.14 13.45
N ASP A 372 -35.83 -0.04 13.20
CA ASP A 372 -35.20 1.22 12.78
C ASP A 372 -34.24 1.07 11.58
N GLY A 373 -34.00 -0.15 11.11
CA GLY A 373 -33.10 -0.42 9.98
C GLY A 373 -31.62 -0.44 10.33
N SER A 374 -31.23 -0.24 11.59
CA SER A 374 -29.85 -0.42 12.05
C SER A 374 -29.45 -1.90 11.99
N PHE A 375 -28.14 -2.15 11.98
CA PHE A 375 -27.62 -3.51 12.04
C PHE A 375 -27.09 -3.85 13.43
N VAL A 376 -27.05 -5.15 13.76
CA VAL A 376 -26.20 -5.67 14.85
C VAL A 376 -24.86 -6.10 14.25
N HIS A 377 -23.77 -5.85 14.99
CA HIS A 377 -22.44 -5.99 14.41
C HIS A 377 -21.82 -7.37 14.58
N VAL A 378 -22.12 -8.07 15.70
CA VAL A 378 -21.53 -9.39 15.96
C VAL A 378 -22.53 -10.31 16.64
N LEU A 379 -22.65 -11.50 16.09
CA LEU A 379 -23.40 -12.62 16.68
C LEU A 379 -22.43 -13.74 17.07
N ASN A 380 -22.86 -14.60 17.98
CA ASN A 380 -22.17 -15.84 18.33
C ASN A 380 -22.58 -16.97 17.36
N TYR A 381 -21.62 -17.81 16.97
CA TYR A 381 -21.87 -19.05 16.25
C TYR A 381 -21.87 -20.22 17.26
N PRO A 382 -22.79 -21.21 17.19
CA PRO A 382 -23.80 -21.39 16.14
C PRO A 382 -25.20 -20.84 16.51
N ASP A 383 -25.41 -20.32 17.71
CA ASP A 383 -26.73 -20.02 18.29
C ASP A 383 -27.31 -18.65 17.89
N LEU A 384 -26.58 -17.87 17.11
CA LEU A 384 -26.95 -16.56 16.61
C LEU A 384 -27.30 -15.53 17.72
N THR A 385 -26.89 -15.78 18.97
CA THR A 385 -27.11 -14.84 20.07
C THR A 385 -26.30 -13.57 19.85
N LEU A 386 -26.84 -12.43 20.30
CA LEU A 386 -26.15 -11.14 20.21
C LEU A 386 -24.89 -11.14 21.03
N LYS A 387 -23.72 -10.92 20.39
CA LYS A 387 -22.44 -10.73 21.07
C LYS A 387 -22.12 -9.25 21.25
N GLU A 388 -22.21 -8.45 20.18
CA GLU A 388 -21.98 -7.01 20.22
C GLU A 388 -22.97 -6.28 19.33
N ALA A 389 -23.70 -5.34 19.90
CA ALA A 389 -24.64 -4.53 19.15
C ALA A 389 -23.92 -3.58 18.18
N PHE A 390 -22.74 -3.06 18.56
CA PHE A 390 -21.89 -2.17 17.77
C PHE A 390 -20.42 -2.45 18.06
N ARG A 391 -19.59 -2.60 17.03
CA ARG A 391 -18.14 -2.80 17.13
C ARG A 391 -17.36 -1.70 16.41
N THR A 392 -17.73 -1.40 15.17
CA THR A 392 -17.05 -0.38 14.36
C THR A 392 -18.01 0.19 13.32
N ILE A 393 -17.82 1.45 12.99
CA ILE A 393 -18.67 2.16 12.02
C ILE A 393 -18.65 1.54 10.62
N TYR A 394 -17.55 0.91 10.22
CA TYR A 394 -17.38 0.37 8.86
C TYR A 394 -18.36 -0.75 8.50
N TYR A 395 -18.76 -1.58 9.49
CA TYR A 395 -19.61 -2.74 9.25
C TYR A 395 -20.95 -2.42 8.58
N GLU A 396 -21.53 -1.27 8.92
CA GLU A 396 -22.81 -0.85 8.34
C GLU A 396 -22.65 -0.45 6.88
N GLY A 397 -21.57 0.27 6.53
CA GLY A 397 -21.22 0.64 5.17
C GLY A 397 -20.88 -0.59 4.31
N GLU A 398 -20.09 -1.53 4.86
CA GLU A 398 -19.77 -2.82 4.23
C GLU A 398 -21.05 -3.60 3.92
N ALA A 399 -21.97 -3.75 4.89
CA ALA A 399 -23.23 -4.49 4.73
C ALA A 399 -24.11 -3.90 3.63
N ALA A 400 -24.32 -2.59 3.66
CA ALA A 400 -25.12 -1.92 2.67
C ALA A 400 -24.48 -1.99 1.26
N PHE A 401 -23.16 -1.85 1.15
CA PHE A 401 -22.47 -1.93 -0.13
C PHE A 401 -22.48 -3.35 -0.72
N GLY A 402 -22.26 -4.38 0.13
CA GLY A 402 -22.35 -5.77 -0.30
C GLY A 402 -23.71 -6.10 -0.89
N LEU A 403 -24.81 -5.70 -0.22
CA LEU A 403 -26.17 -5.88 -0.73
C LEU A 403 -26.44 -5.09 -2.01
N MET A 404 -25.92 -3.86 -2.14
CA MET A 404 -26.07 -3.09 -3.39
C MET A 404 -25.35 -3.75 -4.57
N ARG A 405 -24.18 -4.32 -4.35
CA ARG A 405 -23.46 -5.08 -5.39
C ARG A 405 -24.21 -6.34 -5.80
N LEU A 406 -24.78 -7.06 -4.82
CA LEU A 406 -25.62 -8.22 -5.13
C LEU A 406 -26.90 -7.80 -5.87
N TYR A 407 -27.54 -6.69 -5.45
CA TYR A 407 -28.67 -6.12 -6.19
C TYR A 407 -28.32 -5.79 -7.64
N SER A 408 -27.14 -5.19 -7.89
CA SER A 408 -26.73 -4.87 -9.25
C SER A 408 -26.55 -6.10 -10.14
N LEU A 409 -26.23 -7.27 -9.56
CA LEU A 409 -26.12 -8.54 -10.26
C LEU A 409 -27.46 -9.25 -10.47
N THR A 410 -28.32 -9.29 -9.43
CA THR A 410 -29.51 -10.13 -9.38
C THR A 410 -30.81 -9.39 -9.69
N ARG A 411 -30.88 -8.08 -9.45
CA ARG A 411 -32.09 -7.25 -9.49
C ARG A 411 -33.18 -7.69 -8.51
N ASP A 412 -32.82 -8.39 -7.46
CA ASP A 412 -33.74 -8.78 -6.40
C ASP A 412 -33.98 -7.60 -5.44
N GLU A 413 -35.20 -7.08 -5.46
CA GLU A 413 -35.59 -5.87 -4.70
C GLU A 413 -35.41 -6.05 -3.19
N ARG A 414 -35.40 -7.26 -2.65
CA ARG A 414 -35.16 -7.50 -1.21
C ARG A 414 -33.85 -6.82 -0.73
N TRP A 415 -32.82 -6.87 -1.56
CA TRP A 415 -31.50 -6.30 -1.22
C TRP A 415 -31.53 -4.77 -1.26
N LEU A 416 -32.16 -4.18 -2.27
CA LEU A 416 -32.32 -2.73 -2.36
C LEU A 416 -33.20 -2.18 -1.24
N GLU A 417 -34.30 -2.84 -0.89
CA GLU A 417 -35.18 -2.44 0.20
C GLU A 417 -34.48 -2.48 1.56
N THR A 418 -33.64 -3.51 1.79
CA THR A 418 -32.81 -3.62 3.00
C THR A 418 -31.84 -2.42 3.11
N VAL A 419 -31.20 -2.04 2.01
CA VAL A 419 -30.30 -0.88 1.97
C VAL A 419 -31.05 0.44 2.14
N VAL A 420 -32.19 0.62 1.47
CA VAL A 420 -33.03 1.82 1.64
C VAL A 420 -33.47 1.99 3.08
N LYS A 421 -33.83 0.89 3.76
CA LYS A 421 -34.18 0.89 5.18
C LYS A 421 -32.99 1.28 6.06
N ALA A 422 -31.79 0.74 5.77
CA ALA A 422 -30.57 1.12 6.47
C ALA A 422 -30.24 2.62 6.28
N PHE A 423 -30.39 3.16 5.06
CA PHE A 423 -30.13 4.57 4.79
C PHE A 423 -31.10 5.53 5.51
N ARG A 424 -32.32 5.13 5.82
CA ARG A 424 -33.20 5.92 6.72
C ARG A 424 -32.55 6.09 8.09
N HIS A 425 -31.97 5.02 8.62
CA HIS A 425 -31.22 5.05 9.87
C HIS A 425 -29.95 5.88 9.76
N PHE A 426 -29.14 5.66 8.72
CA PHE A 426 -27.88 6.37 8.52
C PHE A 426 -28.07 7.88 8.38
N ILE A 427 -29.12 8.32 7.69
CA ILE A 427 -29.49 9.73 7.57
C ILE A 427 -29.95 10.27 8.92
N ALA A 428 -30.87 9.58 9.61
CA ALA A 428 -31.39 10.03 10.89
C ALA A 428 -30.31 10.11 11.99
N LYS A 429 -29.24 9.31 11.89
CA LYS A 429 -28.11 9.28 12.81
C LYS A 429 -26.88 10.03 12.32
N GLU A 430 -26.98 10.71 11.18
CA GLU A 430 -25.92 11.53 10.61
C GLU A 430 -24.60 10.76 10.39
N HIS A 431 -24.68 9.51 9.90
CA HIS A 431 -23.50 8.65 9.71
C HIS A 431 -22.48 9.24 8.71
N TRP A 432 -22.84 10.20 7.88
CA TRP A 432 -21.89 10.96 7.04
C TRP A 432 -20.79 11.64 7.85
N LYS A 433 -20.99 11.94 9.14
CA LYS A 433 -19.98 12.55 10.02
C LYS A 433 -18.79 11.64 10.30
N HIS A 434 -18.90 10.34 9.97
CA HIS A 434 -17.80 9.39 10.13
C HIS A 434 -16.82 9.39 8.97
N ASN A 435 -17.16 10.04 7.83
CA ASN A 435 -16.34 10.08 6.63
C ASN A 435 -15.89 8.68 6.17
N ASP A 436 -16.83 7.75 6.19
CA ASP A 436 -16.60 6.34 5.91
C ASP A 436 -16.54 6.08 4.39
N HIS A 437 -15.49 5.39 3.93
CA HIS A 437 -15.31 5.03 2.54
C HIS A 437 -16.31 3.98 2.06
N TRP A 438 -16.72 3.01 2.92
CA TRP A 438 -17.73 2.02 2.56
C TRP A 438 -19.10 2.65 2.33
N LEU A 439 -19.48 3.61 3.18
CA LEU A 439 -20.69 4.42 2.93
C LEU A 439 -20.58 5.25 1.67
N SER A 440 -19.39 5.76 1.34
CA SER A 440 -19.15 6.47 0.07
C SER A 440 -19.34 5.55 -1.15
N TYR A 441 -18.79 4.35 -1.11
CA TYR A 441 -19.03 3.32 -2.14
C TYR A 441 -20.51 2.97 -2.24
N CYS A 442 -21.16 2.73 -1.10
CA CYS A 442 -22.57 2.32 -1.07
C CYS A 442 -23.49 3.41 -1.64
N VAL A 443 -23.33 4.68 -1.21
CA VAL A 443 -24.20 5.77 -1.70
C VAL A 443 -23.95 6.06 -3.17
N ASN A 444 -22.71 5.94 -3.64
CA ASN A 444 -22.43 6.02 -5.07
C ASN A 444 -23.17 4.92 -5.85
N GLU A 445 -23.21 3.69 -5.34
CA GLU A 445 -23.96 2.60 -6.00
C GLU A 445 -25.48 2.79 -5.89
N LEU A 446 -26.00 3.14 -4.70
CA LEU A 446 -27.43 3.36 -4.45
C LEU A 446 -28.01 4.44 -5.36
N THR A 447 -27.30 5.57 -5.56
CA THR A 447 -27.76 6.67 -6.42
C THR A 447 -27.81 6.33 -7.91
N ARG A 448 -27.30 5.19 -8.35
CA ARG A 448 -27.50 4.64 -9.72
C ARG A 448 -28.90 4.10 -9.93
N TYR A 449 -29.55 3.63 -8.86
CA TYR A 449 -30.87 2.97 -8.90
C TYR A 449 -31.97 3.79 -8.22
N ARG A 450 -31.58 4.57 -7.22
CA ARG A 450 -32.46 5.49 -6.48
C ARG A 450 -31.82 6.90 -6.48
N PRO A 451 -31.91 7.66 -7.58
CA PRO A 451 -31.29 8.97 -7.73
C PRO A 451 -32.10 10.06 -6.99
N GLU A 452 -32.27 9.87 -5.68
CA GLU A 452 -33.00 10.79 -4.81
C GLU A 452 -32.02 11.79 -4.17
N GLU A 453 -32.40 13.06 -4.12
CA GLU A 453 -31.58 14.16 -3.58
C GLU A 453 -31.00 13.86 -2.19
N ARG A 454 -31.78 13.27 -1.29
CA ARG A 454 -31.34 12.91 0.07
C ARG A 454 -30.12 11.99 0.10
N TYR A 455 -29.99 11.10 -0.85
CA TYR A 455 -28.82 10.19 -0.93
C TYR A 455 -27.61 10.91 -1.52
N PHE A 456 -27.78 11.75 -2.51
CA PHE A 456 -26.71 12.60 -3.03
C PHE A 456 -26.19 13.54 -1.93
N ARG A 457 -27.06 14.20 -1.17
CA ARG A 457 -26.67 15.05 -0.04
C ARG A 457 -25.90 14.28 1.02
N PHE A 458 -26.33 13.04 1.37
CA PHE A 458 -25.59 12.18 2.28
C PHE A 458 -24.16 11.94 1.80
N GLY A 459 -23.97 11.59 0.52
CA GLY A 459 -22.64 11.35 -0.05
C GLY A 459 -21.77 12.62 -0.10
N ILE A 460 -22.36 13.78 -0.39
CA ILE A 460 -21.68 15.08 -0.34
C ILE A 460 -21.23 15.39 1.10
N GLN A 461 -22.11 15.27 2.06
CA GLN A 461 -21.81 15.51 3.49
C GLN A 461 -20.72 14.58 4.02
N ASN A 462 -20.64 13.34 3.49
CA ASN A 462 -19.62 12.36 3.88
C ASN A 462 -18.19 12.78 3.49
N VAL A 463 -18.02 13.79 2.63
CA VAL A 463 -16.70 14.17 2.11
C VAL A 463 -16.39 15.66 2.19
N ARG A 464 -17.38 16.55 2.03
CA ARG A 464 -17.14 18.00 1.81
C ARG A 464 -16.36 18.67 2.93
N ASP A 465 -16.64 18.33 4.18
CA ASP A 465 -16.01 18.94 5.37
C ASP A 465 -14.71 18.24 5.78
N TYR A 466 -14.30 17.21 5.02
CA TYR A 466 -13.14 16.36 5.34
C TYR A 466 -11.91 16.64 4.45
N LEU A 467 -12.01 17.55 3.48
CA LEU A 467 -10.97 17.82 2.48
C LEU A 467 -9.66 18.30 3.11
N ASP A 468 -9.71 19.11 4.16
CA ASP A 468 -8.51 19.56 4.87
C ASP A 468 -7.80 18.39 5.58
N PHE A 469 -8.55 17.48 6.16
CA PHE A 469 -7.97 16.27 6.73
C PHE A 469 -7.31 15.41 5.65
N VAL A 470 -7.94 15.23 4.49
CA VAL A 470 -7.37 14.50 3.35
C VAL A 470 -6.04 15.12 2.91
N LEU A 471 -5.97 16.45 2.79
CA LEU A 471 -4.75 17.18 2.40
C LEU A 471 -3.65 17.12 3.45
N ASN A 472 -3.99 17.26 4.74
CA ASN A 472 -3.00 17.47 5.80
C ASN A 472 -2.55 16.21 6.54
N ARG A 473 -3.28 15.09 6.39
CA ARG A 473 -2.94 13.84 7.05
C ARG A 473 -1.57 13.33 6.63
N ILE A 474 -0.64 13.25 7.58
CA ILE A 474 0.74 12.79 7.31
C ILE A 474 0.88 11.27 7.25
N THR A 475 -0.07 10.51 7.81
CA THR A 475 -0.07 9.05 7.64
C THR A 475 -0.63 8.69 6.26
N THR A 476 -0.05 7.65 5.66
CA THR A 476 -0.59 7.05 4.45
C THR A 476 -1.84 6.24 4.82
N PHE A 477 -2.98 6.92 4.87
CA PHE A 477 -4.26 6.33 5.23
C PHE A 477 -4.99 5.98 3.93
N PRO A 478 -4.98 4.69 3.49
CA PRO A 478 -5.36 4.33 2.13
C PRO A 478 -6.85 4.56 1.85
N THR A 479 -7.73 4.31 2.82
CA THR A 479 -9.16 4.48 2.66
C THR A 479 -9.60 5.91 2.32
N LEU A 480 -8.72 6.91 2.51
CA LEU A 480 -9.00 8.27 2.07
C LEU A 480 -9.05 8.39 0.54
N LEU A 481 -8.26 7.60 -0.20
CA LEU A 481 -8.34 7.60 -1.65
C LEU A 481 -9.62 6.91 -2.12
N GLU A 482 -10.01 5.82 -1.48
CA GLU A 482 -11.25 5.10 -1.77
C GLU A 482 -12.48 5.98 -1.53
N LEU A 483 -12.54 6.68 -0.37
CA LEU A 483 -13.56 7.68 -0.06
C LEU A 483 -13.69 8.72 -1.18
N MET A 484 -12.55 9.31 -1.57
CA MET A 484 -12.51 10.37 -2.58
C MET A 484 -12.90 9.86 -3.97
N MET A 485 -12.49 8.64 -4.35
CA MET A 485 -12.82 8.07 -5.66
C MET A 485 -14.30 7.71 -5.78
N ALA A 486 -14.91 7.15 -4.74
CA ALA A 486 -16.34 6.88 -4.72
C ALA A 486 -17.16 8.18 -4.78
N ALA A 487 -16.74 9.21 -4.04
CA ALA A 487 -17.34 10.53 -4.09
C ALA A 487 -17.18 11.17 -5.48
N GLN A 488 -16.00 11.08 -6.13
CA GLN A 488 -15.76 11.56 -7.47
C GLN A 488 -16.76 11.00 -8.48
N ALA A 489 -16.96 9.67 -8.48
CA ALA A 489 -17.89 9.01 -9.39
C ALA A 489 -19.35 9.47 -9.18
N MET A 490 -19.73 9.74 -7.93
CA MET A 490 -21.05 10.29 -7.60
C MET A 490 -21.19 11.75 -8.07
N LEU A 491 -20.19 12.60 -7.80
CA LEU A 491 -20.19 14.01 -8.22
C LEU A 491 -20.24 14.16 -9.75
N GLU A 492 -19.51 13.33 -10.49
CA GLU A 492 -19.58 13.27 -11.96
C GLU A 492 -20.98 12.90 -12.46
N ARG A 493 -21.69 11.99 -11.77
CA ARG A 493 -23.07 11.65 -12.07
C ARG A 493 -24.01 12.83 -11.82
N ILE A 494 -23.88 13.51 -10.67
CA ILE A 494 -24.65 14.73 -10.36
C ILE A 494 -24.48 15.77 -11.46
N GLY A 495 -23.24 15.97 -11.94
CA GLY A 495 -22.95 16.93 -13.02
C GLY A 495 -23.67 16.65 -14.35
N LYS A 496 -24.06 15.39 -14.59
CA LYS A 496 -24.82 14.93 -15.77
C LYS A 496 -26.34 14.99 -15.57
N MET A 497 -26.83 15.35 -14.37
CA MET A 497 -28.26 15.40 -14.02
C MET A 497 -28.71 16.84 -13.81
N PRO A 498 -29.48 17.45 -14.76
CA PRO A 498 -29.87 18.87 -14.66
C PRO A 498 -30.55 19.21 -13.34
N ASP A 499 -31.50 18.39 -12.89
CA ASP A 499 -32.28 18.62 -11.68
C ASP A 499 -31.49 18.53 -10.37
N MET A 500 -30.34 17.86 -10.39
CA MET A 500 -29.47 17.64 -9.22
C MET A 500 -28.21 18.50 -9.23
N ARG A 501 -27.92 19.18 -10.34
CA ARG A 501 -26.65 19.89 -10.54
C ARG A 501 -26.37 20.97 -9.49
N HIS A 502 -27.41 21.57 -8.93
CA HIS A 502 -27.33 22.57 -7.87
C HIS A 502 -26.62 22.02 -6.60
N LEU A 503 -26.62 20.69 -6.39
CA LEU A 503 -25.92 20.06 -5.26
C LEU A 503 -24.39 20.20 -5.35
N LEU A 504 -23.83 20.43 -6.54
CA LEU A 504 -22.39 20.65 -6.69
C LEU A 504 -21.92 21.95 -6.04
N ASP A 505 -22.81 22.93 -5.86
CA ASP A 505 -22.50 24.20 -5.17
C ASP A 505 -22.19 23.99 -3.68
N GLU A 506 -22.57 22.85 -3.12
CA GLU A 506 -22.26 22.47 -1.73
C GLU A 506 -20.82 21.98 -1.53
N VAL A 507 -20.05 21.80 -2.61
CA VAL A 507 -18.69 21.23 -2.58
C VAL A 507 -17.69 22.19 -3.22
N ASP A 508 -16.60 22.50 -2.52
CA ASP A 508 -15.43 23.14 -3.15
C ASP A 508 -14.75 22.15 -4.11
N LEU A 509 -15.26 22.06 -5.34
CA LEU A 509 -14.75 21.13 -6.36
C LEU A 509 -13.25 21.35 -6.67
N PRO A 510 -12.73 22.58 -6.81
CA PRO A 510 -11.30 22.80 -6.97
C PRO A 510 -10.47 22.21 -5.83
N LYS A 511 -10.90 22.38 -4.58
CA LYS A 511 -10.23 21.81 -3.39
C LYS A 511 -10.37 20.29 -3.36
N PHE A 512 -11.55 19.77 -3.71
CA PHE A 512 -11.79 18.32 -3.81
C PHE A 512 -10.79 17.67 -4.77
N HIS A 513 -10.64 18.18 -5.98
CA HIS A 513 -9.70 17.65 -6.98
C HIS A 513 -8.24 17.77 -6.52
N ARG A 514 -7.86 18.91 -5.92
CA ARG A 514 -6.52 19.03 -5.32
C ARG A 514 -6.27 17.98 -4.26
N ALA A 515 -7.25 17.74 -3.37
CA ALA A 515 -7.15 16.76 -2.30
C ALA A 515 -7.05 15.32 -2.84
N LEU A 516 -7.87 14.99 -3.84
CA LEU A 516 -7.86 13.70 -4.52
C LEU A 516 -6.49 13.38 -5.13
N HIS A 517 -5.98 14.26 -6.01
CA HIS A 517 -4.71 14.05 -6.70
C HIS A 517 -3.52 14.08 -5.73
N PHE A 518 -3.55 14.97 -4.73
CA PHE A 518 -2.55 14.99 -3.67
C PHE A 518 -2.54 13.66 -2.92
N ARG A 519 -3.70 13.13 -2.53
CA ARG A 519 -3.79 11.89 -1.76
C ARG A 519 -3.31 10.69 -2.57
N ALA A 520 -3.70 10.56 -3.84
CA ALA A 520 -3.22 9.50 -4.72
C ALA A 520 -1.68 9.46 -4.78
N ARG A 521 -1.04 10.62 -5.02
CA ARG A 521 0.43 10.73 -5.03
C ARG A 521 1.05 10.48 -3.65
N TYR A 522 0.39 10.94 -2.58
CA TYR A 522 0.90 10.81 -1.22
C TYR A 522 0.95 9.36 -0.75
N LEU A 523 0.04 8.50 -1.22
CA LEU A 523 0.00 7.08 -0.89
C LEU A 523 1.25 6.33 -1.31
N LEU A 524 2.00 6.81 -2.31
CA LEU A 524 3.30 6.25 -2.71
C LEU A 524 4.33 6.24 -1.56
N ASN A 525 4.12 7.05 -0.52
CA ASN A 525 4.93 7.05 0.71
C ASN A 525 4.68 5.81 1.59
N GLY A 526 3.69 5.00 1.28
CA GLY A 526 3.38 3.74 1.93
C GLY A 526 3.79 2.51 1.13
N TYR A 527 4.38 2.67 -0.05
CA TYR A 527 4.80 1.57 -0.91
C TYR A 527 6.24 1.14 -0.59
N PHE A 528 6.50 -0.16 -0.55
CA PHE A 528 7.84 -0.70 -0.42
C PHE A 528 8.54 -0.74 -1.78
N TRP A 529 9.13 0.41 -2.12
CA TRP A 529 10.04 0.54 -3.23
C TRP A 529 11.32 -0.28 -2.99
N PRO A 530 12.00 -0.81 -4.03
CA PRO A 530 13.26 -1.53 -3.89
C PRO A 530 14.31 -0.75 -3.08
N GLU A 531 14.46 0.56 -3.33
CA GLU A 531 15.38 1.47 -2.62
C GLU A 531 15.06 1.68 -1.15
N MET A 532 13.89 1.23 -0.69
CA MET A 532 13.52 1.20 0.73
C MET A 532 13.58 -0.22 1.28
N ALA A 533 13.03 -1.19 0.55
CA ALA A 533 12.97 -2.59 0.95
C ALA A 533 14.36 -3.17 1.21
N MET A 534 15.38 -2.76 0.44
CA MET A 534 16.76 -3.23 0.55
C MET A 534 17.39 -3.12 1.94
N PHE A 535 16.90 -2.22 2.81
CA PHE A 535 17.43 -2.04 4.17
C PHE A 535 16.79 -2.97 5.21
N TYR A 536 15.76 -3.73 4.85
CA TYR A 536 15.10 -4.71 5.72
C TYR A 536 15.79 -6.08 5.63
N ALA A 537 15.51 -6.96 6.60
CA ALA A 537 16.20 -8.25 6.69
C ALA A 537 15.95 -9.15 5.48
N ASN A 538 14.70 -9.17 4.99
CA ASN A 538 14.27 -9.95 3.84
C ASN A 538 13.51 -9.06 2.85
N PRO A 539 14.20 -8.34 1.95
CA PRO A 539 13.58 -7.42 1.01
C PRO A 539 12.49 -8.04 0.14
N GLN A 540 12.72 -9.26 -0.35
CA GLN A 540 11.77 -9.98 -1.21
C GLN A 540 10.41 -10.25 -0.59
N ARG A 541 10.35 -10.34 0.76
CA ARG A 541 9.09 -10.54 1.47
C ARG A 541 8.16 -9.34 1.44
N ILE A 542 8.65 -8.16 1.12
CA ILE A 542 7.94 -6.90 1.33
C ILE A 542 7.96 -5.98 0.11
N VAL A 543 8.92 -6.14 -0.80
CA VAL A 543 8.97 -5.33 -2.02
C VAL A 543 7.68 -5.47 -2.80
N GLY A 544 7.17 -4.36 -3.33
CA GLY A 544 5.90 -4.35 -4.05
C GLY A 544 4.65 -4.27 -3.17
N SER A 545 4.77 -4.42 -1.85
CA SER A 545 3.66 -4.27 -0.91
C SER A 545 3.47 -2.83 -0.44
N PHE A 546 2.36 -2.60 0.27
CA PHE A 546 2.12 -1.37 1.01
C PHE A 546 2.20 -1.58 2.52
N PHE A 547 2.68 -0.56 3.23
CA PHE A 547 2.89 -0.61 4.67
C PHE A 547 2.22 0.54 5.43
N ILE A 548 1.96 0.31 6.70
CA ILE A 548 1.55 1.35 7.65
C ILE A 548 2.76 1.78 8.48
N ARG A 549 3.36 2.93 8.12
CA ARG A 549 4.62 3.43 8.69
C ARG A 549 4.61 3.52 10.21
N HIS A 550 3.59 4.12 10.82
CA HIS A 550 3.52 4.31 12.27
C HIS A 550 3.25 3.03 13.07
N HIS A 551 3.03 1.90 12.42
CA HIS A 551 2.96 0.56 13.01
C HIS A 551 4.23 -0.26 12.74
N ALA A 552 5.40 0.37 12.81
CA ALA A 552 6.70 -0.22 12.50
C ALA A 552 6.73 -0.83 11.08
N PHE A 553 6.21 -0.09 10.11
CA PHE A 553 6.13 -0.50 8.71
C PHE A 553 5.39 -1.83 8.49
N ARG A 554 4.40 -2.12 9.34
CA ARG A 554 3.57 -3.31 9.20
C ARG A 554 3.00 -3.41 7.80
N VAL A 555 3.12 -4.59 7.22
CA VAL A 555 2.42 -5.02 6.00
C VAL A 555 1.38 -6.04 6.41
N ARG A 556 0.14 -5.82 6.06
CA ARG A 556 -0.97 -6.74 6.28
C ARG A 556 -1.79 -6.78 5.00
N ILE A 557 -2.43 -7.91 4.71
CA ILE A 557 -3.15 -8.12 3.45
C ILE A 557 -4.19 -7.03 3.19
N ASP A 558 -4.96 -6.61 4.20
CA ASP A 558 -5.92 -5.52 4.09
C ASP A 558 -5.28 -4.13 4.00
N ASP A 559 -4.10 -3.93 4.60
CA ASP A 559 -3.35 -2.69 4.37
C ASP A 559 -3.02 -2.56 2.87
N VAL A 560 -2.60 -3.65 2.18
CA VAL A 560 -2.30 -3.66 0.74
C VAL A 560 -3.57 -3.54 -0.10
N GLU A 561 -4.64 -4.24 0.26
CA GLU A 561 -5.95 -4.23 -0.39
C GLU A 561 -6.49 -2.81 -0.58
N HIS A 562 -6.59 -2.03 0.50
CA HIS A 562 -7.12 -0.66 0.45
C HIS A 562 -6.31 0.28 -0.45
N TYR A 563 -4.96 0.13 -0.47
CA TYR A 563 -4.15 0.89 -1.43
C TYR A 563 -4.46 0.46 -2.87
N LEU A 564 -4.57 -0.84 -3.09
CA LEU A 564 -4.80 -1.42 -4.41
C LEU A 564 -6.15 -0.97 -4.98
N SER A 565 -7.26 -1.12 -4.22
CA SER A 565 -8.60 -0.68 -4.64
C SER A 565 -8.64 0.81 -4.96
N GLY A 566 -8.03 1.65 -4.11
CA GLY A 566 -7.95 3.09 -4.35
C GLY A 566 -7.17 3.45 -5.61
N LEU A 567 -6.03 2.79 -5.88
CA LEU A 567 -5.20 3.04 -7.07
C LEU A 567 -5.87 2.53 -8.35
N ILE A 568 -6.56 1.40 -8.31
CA ILE A 568 -7.35 0.87 -9.44
C ILE A 568 -8.45 1.87 -9.82
N ALA A 569 -9.21 2.35 -8.83
CA ALA A 569 -10.26 3.34 -9.05
C ALA A 569 -9.71 4.63 -9.64
N TYR A 570 -8.56 5.10 -9.14
CA TYR A 570 -7.88 6.30 -9.64
C TYR A 570 -7.40 6.13 -11.09
N ARG A 571 -6.75 4.99 -11.42
CA ARG A 571 -6.33 4.65 -12.80
C ARG A 571 -7.53 4.65 -13.76
N ASN A 572 -8.61 3.98 -13.39
CA ASN A 572 -9.80 3.89 -14.23
C ASN A 572 -10.43 5.26 -14.50
N SER A 573 -10.43 6.16 -13.50
CA SER A 573 -10.90 7.54 -13.67
C SER A 573 -10.01 8.35 -14.64
N LEU A 574 -8.69 8.14 -14.62
CA LEU A 574 -7.79 8.79 -15.58
C LEU A 574 -8.05 8.33 -17.01
N LEU A 575 -8.27 7.04 -17.24
CA LEU A 575 -8.56 6.49 -18.57
C LEU A 575 -9.85 7.04 -19.16
N VAL A 576 -10.92 7.17 -18.37
CA VAL A 576 -12.18 7.76 -18.82
C VAL A 576 -11.97 9.19 -19.29
N ARG A 577 -11.22 10.01 -18.53
CA ARG A 577 -10.93 11.41 -18.89
C ARG A 577 -10.07 11.55 -20.16
N LEU A 578 -9.12 10.62 -20.36
CA LEU A 578 -8.31 10.60 -21.58
C LEU A 578 -9.14 10.20 -22.80
N GLY A 579 -10.04 9.25 -22.67
CA GLY A 579 -10.98 8.84 -23.72
C GLY A 579 -11.95 9.96 -24.12
N GLU A 580 -12.48 10.71 -23.14
CA GLU A 580 -13.35 11.87 -23.39
C GLU A 580 -12.61 12.99 -24.15
N LYS A 581 -11.37 13.32 -23.78
CA LYS A 581 -10.54 14.33 -24.47
C LYS A 581 -10.23 13.97 -25.92
N ASN A 582 -9.94 12.70 -26.19
CA ASN A 582 -9.65 12.24 -27.55
C ASN A 582 -10.89 12.30 -28.45
N ASN A 583 -12.08 12.04 -27.91
CA ASN A 583 -13.34 12.14 -28.65
C ASN A 583 -13.74 13.60 -28.94
N ASP A 584 -13.40 14.55 -28.07
CA ASP A 584 -13.67 15.98 -28.29
C ASP A 584 -12.67 16.61 -29.28
N SER A 585 -11.46 16.09 -29.39
CA SER A 585 -10.45 16.56 -30.35
C SER A 585 -10.66 16.01 -31.77
N THR A 586 -11.56 15.05 -31.95
CA THR A 586 -11.92 14.45 -33.24
C THR A 586 -13.26 14.97 -33.80
N LYS A 587 -13.92 15.85 -33.07
CA LYS A 587 -15.09 16.63 -33.54
C LYS A 587 -14.67 18.05 -33.92
#